data_734afcee0d7fbfd0c5dbdd7c7e577004
#
_entry.id   734afcee0d7fbfd0c5dbdd7c7e577004
#
_cell.length_a   1.000
_cell.length_b   1.000
_cell.length_c   1.000
_cell.angle_alpha   90.00
_cell.angle_beta   90.00
_cell.angle_gamma   90.00
#
_symmetry.space_group_name_H-M   'P 1'
#
loop_
_entity.id
_entity.type
_entity.pdbx_description
1 polymer ?
#
loop_
_entity_poly.entity_id
_entity_poly.type
_entity_poly.pdbx_seq_one_letter_code
_entity_poly.pdbx_strand_id
1 'polypeptide(L)'
;MKNKHILKIDLVLVVVSLVVLMGAVGYVNPLVISPLDDYETSETEILFSIEKADALLIDDNLDFTTPDEYSLEDGLRIDLKPGKYYWKAVGILESEIRTLTINSEINLELKFNGNNYNVMNVGNIKLNVDVYNGTDLVEKVKVGVGDEAKVSGDGFVGVLE
;
A
#
# COMPACT_ATOMS: atom_id res chain seq x y z
N MET A 1 -62.99 -12.06 5.78
CA MET A 1 -62.14 -11.51 6.87
C MET A 1 -60.82 -12.27 7.09
N LYS A 2 -60.72 -13.58 6.79
CA LYS A 2 -59.50 -14.41 6.95
C LYS A 2 -58.28 -13.91 6.16
N ASN A 3 -58.41 -13.38 4.94
CA ASN A 3 -57.28 -13.00 4.08
C ASN A 3 -56.47 -11.81 4.55
N LYS A 4 -57.06 -10.88 5.32
CA LYS A 4 -56.33 -9.69 5.85
C LYS A 4 -55.33 -10.04 6.96
N HIS A 5 -55.57 -11.09 7.74
CA HIS A 5 -54.66 -11.56 8.76
C HIS A 5 -53.48 -12.32 8.17
N ILE A 6 -53.74 -13.13 7.16
CA ILE A 6 -52.71 -13.88 6.41
C ILE A 6 -51.74 -12.88 5.77
N LEU A 7 -52.24 -11.86 5.05
CA LEU A 7 -51.44 -10.84 4.39
C LEU A 7 -50.56 -10.06 5.38
N LYS A 8 -51.04 -9.80 6.61
CA LYS A 8 -50.25 -9.15 7.66
C LYS A 8 -49.13 -10.05 8.19
N ILE A 9 -49.38 -11.35 8.35
CA ILE A 9 -48.38 -12.34 8.78
C ILE A 9 -47.30 -12.48 7.73
N ASP A 10 -47.70 -12.61 6.45
CA ASP A 10 -46.74 -12.69 5.35
C ASP A 10 -45.87 -11.44 5.25
N LEU A 11 -46.44 -10.24 5.42
CA LEU A 11 -45.70 -9.00 5.43
C LEU A 11 -44.67 -8.96 6.60
N VAL A 12 -45.09 -9.38 7.80
CA VAL A 12 -44.16 -9.43 8.95
C VAL A 12 -43.02 -10.42 8.70
N LEU A 13 -43.33 -11.61 8.16
CA LEU A 13 -42.29 -12.59 7.82
C LEU A 13 -41.29 -12.06 6.80
N VAL A 14 -41.76 -11.38 5.75
CA VAL A 14 -40.88 -10.75 4.76
C VAL A 14 -40.01 -9.68 5.39
N VAL A 15 -40.56 -8.81 6.22
CA VAL A 15 -39.76 -7.75 6.91
C VAL A 15 -38.72 -8.37 7.85
N VAL A 16 -39.11 -9.37 8.66
CA VAL A 16 -38.17 -10.07 9.55
C VAL A 16 -37.07 -10.76 8.76
N SER A 17 -37.41 -11.44 7.66
CA SER A 17 -36.43 -12.10 6.79
C SER A 17 -35.45 -11.10 6.19
N LEU A 18 -35.90 -9.92 5.75
CA LEU A 18 -35.06 -8.83 5.25
C LEU A 18 -34.10 -8.30 6.32
N VAL A 19 -34.58 -8.10 7.54
CA VAL A 19 -33.74 -7.63 8.66
C VAL A 19 -32.67 -8.66 9.01
N VAL A 20 -33.04 -9.96 9.04
CA VAL A 20 -32.07 -11.04 9.29
C VAL A 20 -31.03 -11.12 8.17
N LEU A 21 -31.44 -11.01 6.92
CA LEU A 21 -30.52 -11.01 5.76
C LEU A 21 -29.56 -9.80 5.81
N MET A 22 -30.05 -8.60 6.10
CA MET A 22 -29.21 -7.41 6.25
C MET A 22 -28.19 -7.57 7.40
N GLY A 23 -28.60 -8.14 8.52
CA GLY A 23 -27.71 -8.44 9.64
C GLY A 23 -26.66 -9.49 9.28
N ALA A 24 -27.05 -10.54 8.55
CA ALA A 24 -26.14 -11.58 8.10
C ALA A 24 -25.08 -11.03 7.12
N VAL A 25 -25.47 -10.21 6.15
CA VAL A 25 -24.53 -9.57 5.20
C VAL A 25 -23.53 -8.69 5.95
N GLY A 26 -23.96 -7.86 6.90
CA GLY A 26 -23.07 -7.04 7.71
C GLY A 26 -22.10 -7.86 8.60
N TYR A 27 -22.52 -9.06 9.00
CA TYR A 27 -21.67 -9.95 9.81
C TYR A 27 -20.54 -10.61 8.99
N VAL A 28 -20.79 -10.92 7.71
CA VAL A 28 -19.82 -11.65 6.86
C VAL A 28 -18.92 -10.75 6.01
N ASN A 29 -19.16 -9.44 5.99
CA ASN A 29 -18.29 -8.50 5.28
C ASN A 29 -16.94 -8.37 5.98
N PRO A 30 -15.83 -8.33 5.23
CA PRO A 30 -14.53 -7.97 5.77
C PRO A 30 -14.58 -6.61 6.49
N LEU A 31 -13.98 -6.54 7.67
CA LEU A 31 -13.82 -5.30 8.42
C LEU A 31 -12.39 -4.81 8.28
N VAL A 32 -12.20 -3.77 7.49
CA VAL A 32 -10.89 -3.17 7.27
C VAL A 32 -10.60 -2.13 8.36
N ILE A 33 -9.51 -2.34 9.09
CA ILE A 33 -9.01 -1.47 10.14
C ILE A 33 -7.87 -0.59 9.60
N SER A 34 -6.93 -1.18 8.84
CA SER A 34 -5.78 -0.49 8.23
C SER A 34 -5.34 -1.21 6.95
N PRO A 35 -4.80 -0.48 5.94
CA PRO A 35 -4.84 0.98 5.80
C PRO A 35 -6.26 1.50 5.47
N LEU A 36 -6.47 2.80 5.64
CA LEU A 36 -7.71 3.44 5.18
C LEU A 36 -7.70 3.55 3.65
N ASP A 37 -8.87 3.82 3.06
CA ASP A 37 -8.94 4.11 1.64
C ASP A 37 -8.21 5.43 1.32
N ASP A 38 -7.64 5.52 0.10
CA ASP A 38 -6.79 6.64 -0.35
C ASP A 38 -5.62 6.95 0.60
N TYR A 39 -5.06 5.91 1.24
CA TYR A 39 -3.89 6.08 2.11
C TYR A 39 -2.64 6.42 1.30
N GLU A 40 -1.95 7.49 1.69
CA GLU A 40 -0.71 7.93 1.07
C GLU A 40 0.42 7.96 2.11
N THR A 41 1.60 7.44 1.74
CA THR A 41 2.78 7.38 2.58
C THR A 41 4.05 7.31 1.75
N SER A 42 5.23 7.57 2.35
CA SER A 42 6.53 7.23 1.79
C SER A 42 7.14 5.97 2.44
N GLU A 43 6.48 5.41 3.47
CA GLU A 43 6.89 4.14 4.05
C GLU A 43 6.58 3.00 3.09
N THR A 44 7.53 2.08 2.91
CA THR A 44 7.36 0.91 2.02
C THR A 44 6.75 -0.27 2.74
N GLU A 45 6.94 -0.39 4.05
CA GLU A 45 6.35 -1.45 4.87
C GLU A 45 4.95 -1.06 5.35
N ILE A 46 3.91 -1.65 4.76
CA ILE A 46 2.51 -1.35 5.04
C ILE A 46 1.88 -2.42 5.91
N LEU A 47 1.25 -1.99 7.00
CA LEU A 47 0.49 -2.84 7.90
C LEU A 47 -0.96 -2.99 7.42
N PHE A 48 -1.35 -4.21 7.07
CA PHE A 48 -2.74 -4.58 6.79
C PHE A 48 -3.34 -5.24 8.04
N SER A 49 -4.40 -4.65 8.56
CA SER A 49 -5.19 -5.17 9.68
C SER A 49 -6.64 -5.27 9.24
N ILE A 50 -7.11 -6.49 9.02
CA ILE A 50 -8.42 -6.78 8.44
C ILE A 50 -9.01 -7.97 9.18
N GLU A 51 -10.24 -7.85 9.61
CA GLU A 51 -10.98 -8.93 10.24
C GLU A 51 -11.99 -9.54 9.25
N LYS A 52 -12.35 -10.80 9.44
CA LYS A 52 -13.36 -11.54 8.67
C LYS A 52 -12.99 -11.69 7.18
N ALA A 53 -11.71 -11.81 6.90
CA ALA A 53 -11.19 -12.11 5.58
C ALA A 53 -10.05 -13.13 5.68
N ASP A 54 -9.89 -13.93 4.65
CA ASP A 54 -8.91 -15.01 4.57
C ASP A 54 -7.69 -14.60 3.71
N ALA A 55 -7.92 -13.72 2.73
CA ALA A 55 -6.89 -13.27 1.80
C ALA A 55 -6.98 -11.76 1.52
N LEU A 56 -5.83 -11.21 1.14
CA LEU A 56 -5.66 -9.86 0.63
C LEU A 56 -5.17 -9.95 -0.81
N LEU A 57 -5.82 -9.26 -1.73
CA LEU A 57 -5.39 -9.09 -3.11
C LEU A 57 -4.88 -7.67 -3.30
N ILE A 58 -3.68 -7.54 -3.89
CA ILE A 58 -3.04 -6.25 -4.23
C ILE A 58 -2.65 -6.30 -5.70
N ASP A 59 -2.95 -5.23 -6.45
CA ASP A 59 -2.55 -5.08 -7.85
C ASP A 59 -2.21 -3.61 -8.14
N ASP A 60 -1.37 -3.34 -9.12
CA ASP A 60 -1.14 -2.00 -9.67
C ASP A 60 -2.25 -1.59 -10.66
N ASN A 61 -3.16 -2.51 -10.97
CA ASN A 61 -4.28 -2.35 -11.90
C ASN A 61 -5.63 -2.52 -11.19
N LEU A 62 -6.55 -1.59 -11.43
CA LEU A 62 -7.91 -1.61 -10.87
C LEU A 62 -8.72 -2.87 -11.26
N ASP A 63 -8.42 -3.47 -12.41
CA ASP A 63 -9.11 -4.66 -12.91
C ASP A 63 -8.61 -5.97 -12.29
N PHE A 64 -7.60 -5.93 -11.42
CA PHE A 64 -6.98 -7.11 -10.77
C PHE A 64 -6.63 -8.21 -11.78
N THR A 65 -5.90 -7.84 -12.83
CA THR A 65 -5.53 -8.77 -13.91
C THR A 65 -4.42 -9.73 -13.50
N THR A 66 -3.52 -9.30 -12.62
CA THR A 66 -2.38 -10.07 -12.11
C THR A 66 -2.12 -9.78 -10.64
N PRO A 67 -3.12 -9.98 -9.75
CA PRO A 67 -2.98 -9.61 -8.35
C PRO A 67 -1.99 -10.50 -7.62
N ASP A 68 -1.22 -9.89 -6.74
CA ASP A 68 -0.52 -10.61 -5.69
C ASP A 68 -1.52 -10.98 -4.60
N GLU A 69 -1.51 -12.26 -4.19
CA GLU A 69 -2.38 -12.79 -3.14
C GLU A 69 -1.58 -13.10 -1.88
N TYR A 70 -2.05 -12.58 -0.76
CA TYR A 70 -1.47 -12.79 0.56
C TYR A 70 -2.51 -13.41 1.50
N SER A 71 -2.14 -14.46 2.22
CA SER A 71 -2.96 -14.97 3.33
C SER A 71 -2.99 -13.96 4.47
N LEU A 72 -4.18 -13.63 4.96
CA LEU A 72 -4.34 -12.70 6.06
C LEU A 72 -4.04 -13.39 7.39
N GLU A 73 -3.03 -12.88 8.06
CA GLU A 73 -2.69 -13.15 9.45
C GLU A 73 -2.84 -11.85 10.26
N ASP A 74 -2.93 -11.95 11.57
CA ASP A 74 -2.99 -10.75 12.42
C ASP A 74 -1.74 -9.89 12.24
N GLY A 75 -1.94 -8.67 11.74
CA GLY A 75 -0.86 -7.70 11.54
C GLY A 75 0.05 -8.01 10.36
N LEU A 76 -0.51 -8.45 9.23
CA LEU A 76 0.23 -8.68 7.98
C LEU A 76 0.96 -7.42 7.53
N ARG A 77 2.30 -7.52 7.37
CA ARG A 77 3.16 -6.45 6.85
C ARG A 77 3.69 -6.83 5.49
N ILE A 78 3.55 -5.92 4.54
CA ILE A 78 3.96 -6.12 3.15
C ILE A 78 4.87 -4.96 2.76
N ASP A 79 6.04 -5.29 2.21
CA ASP A 79 6.96 -4.31 1.63
C ASP A 79 6.59 -4.06 0.17
N LEU A 80 6.14 -2.84 -0.13
CA LEU A 80 5.71 -2.41 -1.45
C LEU A 80 6.63 -1.29 -1.95
N LYS A 81 6.96 -1.32 -3.23
CA LYS A 81 7.74 -0.27 -3.89
C LYS A 81 6.91 1.02 -4.05
N PRO A 82 7.55 2.18 -4.24
CA PRO A 82 6.84 3.39 -4.64
C PRO A 82 5.96 3.16 -5.86
N GLY A 83 4.69 3.56 -5.75
CA GLY A 83 3.67 3.33 -6.78
C GLY A 83 2.26 3.49 -6.24
N LYS A 84 1.28 3.38 -7.12
CA LYS A 84 -0.13 3.33 -6.77
C LYS A 84 -0.64 1.90 -6.88
N TYR A 85 -1.33 1.45 -5.85
CA TYR A 85 -1.87 0.12 -5.72
C TYR A 85 -3.36 0.16 -5.46
N TYR A 86 -4.05 -0.88 -5.94
CA TYR A 86 -5.44 -1.19 -5.63
C TYR A 86 -5.44 -2.48 -4.83
N TRP A 87 -6.29 -2.54 -3.81
CA TRP A 87 -6.34 -3.71 -2.96
C TRP A 87 -7.75 -3.97 -2.44
N LYS A 88 -8.03 -5.22 -2.14
CA LYS A 88 -9.27 -5.67 -1.53
C LYS A 88 -9.04 -6.89 -0.66
N ALA A 89 -9.88 -7.03 0.36
CA ALA A 89 -9.91 -8.20 1.21
C ALA A 89 -10.95 -9.20 0.72
N VAL A 90 -10.60 -10.47 0.78
CA VAL A 90 -11.44 -11.59 0.34
C VAL A 90 -11.69 -12.51 1.51
N GLY A 91 -12.96 -12.72 1.82
CA GLY A 91 -13.45 -13.68 2.79
C GLY A 91 -14.68 -14.38 2.22
N ILE A 92 -15.74 -14.53 3.02
CA ILE A 92 -17.05 -15.01 2.50
C ILE A 92 -17.60 -14.02 1.46
N LEU A 93 -17.39 -12.73 1.69
CA LEU A 93 -17.62 -11.66 0.72
C LEU A 93 -16.32 -10.91 0.48
N GLU A 94 -16.27 -10.16 -0.61
CA GLU A 94 -15.15 -9.25 -0.89
C GLU A 94 -15.43 -7.87 -0.27
N SER A 95 -14.37 -7.19 0.18
CA SER A 95 -14.47 -5.77 0.54
C SER A 95 -14.62 -4.88 -0.69
N GLU A 96 -14.90 -3.60 -0.46
CA GLU A 96 -14.70 -2.58 -1.49
C GLU A 96 -13.24 -2.52 -1.91
N ILE A 97 -13.00 -2.16 -3.17
CA ILE A 97 -11.65 -1.88 -3.68
C ILE A 97 -11.18 -0.56 -3.05
N ARG A 98 -9.97 -0.57 -2.52
CA ARG A 98 -9.32 0.58 -1.90
C ARG A 98 -8.04 0.93 -2.61
N THR A 99 -7.60 2.16 -2.44
CA THR A 99 -6.35 2.66 -3.01
C THR A 99 -5.30 2.89 -1.93
N LEU A 100 -4.04 2.70 -2.33
CA LEU A 100 -2.85 2.94 -1.54
C LEU A 100 -1.80 3.55 -2.46
N THR A 101 -1.19 4.67 -2.06
CA THR A 101 -0.12 5.31 -2.82
C THR A 101 1.13 5.39 -1.96
N ILE A 102 2.23 4.81 -2.46
CA ILE A 102 3.55 4.94 -1.86
C ILE A 102 4.33 5.97 -2.66
N ASN A 103 4.58 7.12 -2.05
CA ASN A 103 5.28 8.23 -2.67
C ASN A 103 6.78 7.94 -2.74
N SER A 104 7.41 8.28 -3.87
CA SER A 104 8.86 8.23 -4.01
C SER A 104 9.51 9.27 -3.11
N GLU A 105 10.50 8.86 -2.34
CA GLU A 105 11.29 9.74 -1.50
C GLU A 105 12.77 9.68 -1.91
N ILE A 106 13.33 10.83 -2.30
CA ILE A 106 14.76 11.02 -2.57
C ILE A 106 15.40 11.54 -1.29
N ASN A 107 16.31 10.76 -0.70
CA ASN A 107 17.03 11.19 0.48
C ASN A 107 18.46 10.64 0.43
N LEU A 108 19.45 11.54 0.54
CA LEU A 108 20.87 11.23 0.51
C LEU A 108 21.52 11.59 1.84
N GLU A 109 22.20 10.65 2.45
CA GLU A 109 23.08 10.89 3.59
C GLU A 109 24.55 10.94 3.12
N LEU A 110 25.27 11.96 3.55
CA LEU A 110 26.67 12.16 3.22
C LEU A 110 27.55 11.91 4.43
N LYS A 111 28.54 11.02 4.30
CA LYS A 111 29.57 10.79 5.33
C LYS A 111 30.94 11.16 4.77
N PHE A 112 31.56 12.17 5.37
CA PHE A 112 32.92 12.57 4.99
C PHE A 112 33.95 11.58 5.55
N ASN A 113 34.83 11.09 4.65
CA ASN A 113 35.89 10.15 5.00
C ASN A 113 37.24 10.62 4.47
N GLY A 114 37.82 11.61 5.12
CA GLY A 114 39.11 12.18 4.76
C GLY A 114 39.05 13.03 3.50
N ASN A 115 39.33 12.45 2.32
CA ASN A 115 39.35 13.17 1.05
C ASN A 115 38.15 12.81 0.13
N ASN A 116 37.28 11.93 0.59
CA ASN A 116 36.14 11.47 -0.20
C ASN A 116 34.85 11.54 0.64
N TYR A 117 33.72 11.45 -0.05
CA TYR A 117 32.42 11.27 0.58
C TYR A 117 31.89 9.86 0.31
N ASN A 118 31.25 9.28 1.30
CA ASN A 118 30.34 8.16 1.10
C ASN A 118 28.94 8.74 1.00
N VAL A 119 28.29 8.54 -0.14
CA VAL A 119 26.90 8.93 -0.38
C VAL A 119 26.03 7.70 -0.19
N MET A 120 25.12 7.73 0.77
CA MET A 120 24.16 6.67 1.05
C MET A 120 22.77 7.11 0.60
N ASN A 121 22.04 6.25 -0.11
CA ASN A 121 20.65 6.47 -0.42
C ASN A 121 19.78 5.97 0.74
N VAL A 122 19.25 6.89 1.52
CA VAL A 122 18.32 6.60 2.63
C VAL A 122 16.86 6.89 2.28
N GLY A 123 16.58 7.14 0.99
CA GLY A 123 15.23 7.20 0.44
C GLY A 123 14.65 5.82 0.13
N ASN A 124 13.51 5.79 -0.53
CA ASN A 124 12.78 4.56 -0.85
C ASN A 124 12.81 4.17 -2.34
N ILE A 125 13.58 4.90 -3.15
CA ILE A 125 13.73 4.63 -4.59
C ILE A 125 15.21 4.67 -4.99
N LYS A 126 15.57 3.85 -5.99
CA LYS A 126 16.91 3.86 -6.57
C LYS A 126 17.20 5.18 -7.29
N LEU A 127 18.40 5.71 -7.10
CA LEU A 127 18.81 7.01 -7.60
C LEU A 127 20.05 6.94 -8.48
N ASN A 128 20.17 7.89 -9.41
CA ASN A 128 21.45 8.35 -9.92
C ASN A 128 21.92 9.52 -9.05
N VAL A 129 23.18 9.49 -8.65
CA VAL A 129 23.81 10.61 -7.93
C VAL A 129 24.75 11.30 -8.90
N ASP A 130 24.46 12.56 -9.23
CA ASP A 130 25.32 13.44 -10.00
C ASP A 130 26.32 14.09 -9.04
N VAL A 131 27.62 13.88 -9.29
CA VAL A 131 28.72 14.39 -8.49
C VAL A 131 29.37 15.57 -9.18
N TYR A 132 29.54 16.66 -8.49
CA TYR A 132 30.08 17.91 -9.00
C TYR A 132 31.39 18.29 -8.30
N ASN A 133 32.24 19.02 -9.00
CA ASN A 133 33.37 19.75 -8.47
C ASN A 133 33.24 21.20 -8.93
N GLY A 134 32.81 22.09 -8.02
CA GLY A 134 32.32 23.40 -8.37
C GLY A 134 31.04 23.33 -9.21
N THR A 135 31.16 23.73 -10.47
CA THR A 135 30.02 23.68 -11.44
C THR A 135 30.10 22.49 -12.41
N ASP A 136 31.23 21.78 -12.41
CA ASP A 136 31.48 20.73 -13.39
C ASP A 136 30.97 19.38 -12.87
N LEU A 137 30.17 18.69 -13.69
CA LEU A 137 29.76 17.33 -13.44
C LEU A 137 30.95 16.39 -13.68
N VAL A 138 31.42 15.73 -12.63
CA VAL A 138 32.62 14.88 -12.70
C VAL A 138 32.30 13.38 -12.73
N GLU A 139 31.18 12.98 -12.13
CA GLU A 139 30.78 11.57 -12.05
C GLU A 139 29.26 11.41 -11.95
N LYS A 140 28.74 10.25 -12.39
CA LYS A 140 27.36 9.79 -12.14
C LYS A 140 27.42 8.39 -11.58
N VAL A 141 26.82 8.18 -10.42
CA VAL A 141 26.81 6.90 -9.72
C VAL A 141 25.40 6.45 -9.43
N LYS A 142 25.10 5.16 -9.72
CA LYS A 142 23.83 4.54 -9.35
C LYS A 142 23.91 4.03 -7.91
N VAL A 143 22.94 4.42 -7.08
CA VAL A 143 22.87 4.03 -5.67
C VAL A 143 21.48 3.45 -5.37
N GLY A 144 21.44 2.15 -5.05
CA GLY A 144 20.23 1.46 -4.62
C GLY A 144 19.75 1.96 -3.25
N VAL A 145 18.54 1.60 -2.88
CA VAL A 145 18.00 1.89 -1.54
C VAL A 145 18.85 1.19 -0.48
N GLY A 146 19.32 1.94 0.52
CA GLY A 146 20.21 1.45 1.57
C GLY A 146 21.66 1.21 1.15
N ASP A 147 22.00 1.37 -0.14
CA ASP A 147 23.36 1.24 -0.63
C ASP A 147 24.15 2.52 -0.42
N GLU A 148 25.50 2.39 -0.41
CA GLU A 148 26.42 3.54 -0.39
C GLU A 148 27.41 3.48 -1.56
N ALA A 149 27.82 4.65 -2.02
CA ALA A 149 28.86 4.82 -3.01
C ALA A 149 29.93 5.79 -2.52
N LYS A 150 31.20 5.45 -2.79
CA LYS A 150 32.32 6.34 -2.51
C LYS A 150 32.55 7.24 -3.71
N VAL A 151 32.48 8.55 -3.46
CA VAL A 151 32.58 9.57 -4.53
C VAL A 151 33.54 10.69 -4.11
N SER A 152 34.09 11.42 -5.09
CA SER A 152 35.01 12.52 -4.87
C SER A 152 34.49 13.76 -5.59
N GLY A 153 34.00 14.72 -4.80
CA GLY A 153 33.43 15.98 -5.29
C GLY A 153 33.03 16.87 -4.12
N ASP A 154 32.47 18.04 -4.41
CA ASP A 154 32.01 19.01 -3.44
C ASP A 154 30.49 19.28 -3.52
N GLY A 155 29.82 18.76 -4.56
CA GLY A 155 28.39 18.85 -4.76
C GLY A 155 27.78 17.49 -5.16
N PHE A 156 26.57 17.16 -4.60
CA PHE A 156 25.89 15.90 -4.85
C PHE A 156 24.40 16.14 -5.06
N VAL A 157 23.86 15.62 -6.15
CA VAL A 157 22.44 15.76 -6.48
C VAL A 157 21.85 14.39 -6.80
N GLY A 158 20.85 13.97 -6.02
CA GLY A 158 20.07 12.79 -6.31
C GLY A 158 19.07 13.07 -7.43
N VAL A 159 19.06 12.20 -8.44
CA VAL A 159 18.17 12.29 -9.59
C VAL A 159 17.46 10.95 -9.76
N LEU A 160 16.16 10.96 -10.03
CA LEU A 160 15.40 9.74 -10.34
C LEU A 160 15.96 9.08 -11.61
N GLU A 161 15.95 7.75 -11.61
CA GLU A 161 16.36 6.94 -12.76
C GLU A 161 15.37 7.03 -13.92
#